data_e68e344d993a54112d4103c4e05ea40e
#
_entry.id   e68e344d993a54112d4103c4e05ea40e
#
_cell.length_a   1.000
_cell.length_b   1.000
_cell.length_c   1.000
_cell.angle_alpha   90.00
_cell.angle_beta   90.00
_cell.angle_gamma   90.00
#
_symmetry.space_group_name_H-M   'P 1'
#
loop_
_entity.id
_entity.type
_entity.pdbx_description
1 polymer ?
#
loop_
_entity_poly.entity_id
_entity_poly.type
_entity_poly.pdbx_seq_one_letter_code
_entity_poly.pdbx_strand_id
1 'polypeptide(L)'
;MGPALFAKVGEVLQAQGMKVGNGTIVDATIISAPSSTKNAQKERDPEMHQTRKGQQWYFGMKLHIGVDSRSGLAHSAMVTAANVHDKHPLPSLLHGRERRVYGDSAYASQKALMRTKAPRAKDFTNQRVRKRGEIDEVQRGKNRNKSKVRARVEHVFGVVKRLWGFGKVRYRGLKKNATRAFVALGLANIYLARGRLVG
;
A
#
# COMPACT_ATOMS: atom_id res chain seq x y z
N MET A 1 16.66 8.98 6.38
CA MET A 1 17.41 8.02 5.52
C MET A 1 16.47 7.14 4.68
N GLY A 2 15.57 6.29 5.22
CA GLY A 2 14.71 5.38 4.44
C GLY A 2 13.89 6.04 3.32
N PRO A 3 13.10 7.11 3.59
CA PRO A 3 12.36 7.82 2.56
C PRO A 3 13.24 8.39 1.45
N ALA A 4 14.40 8.96 1.79
CA ALA A 4 15.34 9.52 0.80
C ALA A 4 15.92 8.42 -0.09
N LEU A 5 16.28 7.25 0.47
CA LEU A 5 16.73 6.10 -0.33
C LEU A 5 15.64 5.61 -1.29
N PHE A 6 14.40 5.49 -0.81
CA PHE A 6 13.27 5.08 -1.63
C PHE A 6 13.02 6.05 -2.79
N ALA A 7 13.07 7.36 -2.52
CA ALA A 7 12.96 8.40 -3.55
C ALA A 7 14.10 8.30 -4.57
N LYS A 8 15.36 8.13 -4.10
CA LYS A 8 16.53 8.00 -4.99
C LYS A 8 16.45 6.77 -5.90
N VAL A 9 16.01 5.63 -5.37
CA VAL A 9 15.74 4.43 -6.19
C VAL A 9 14.69 4.76 -7.27
N GLY A 10 13.61 5.46 -6.89
CA GLY A 10 12.58 5.89 -7.85
C GLY A 10 13.14 6.76 -8.98
N GLU A 11 14.00 7.73 -8.65
CA GLU A 11 14.68 8.59 -9.64
C GLU A 11 15.54 7.78 -10.61
N VAL A 12 16.37 6.87 -10.08
CA VAL A 12 17.24 6.00 -10.90
C VAL A 12 16.41 5.14 -11.84
N LEU A 13 15.33 4.52 -11.36
CA LEU A 13 14.44 3.71 -12.19
C LEU A 13 13.72 4.55 -13.25
N GLN A 14 13.35 5.79 -12.94
CA GLN A 14 12.78 6.71 -13.91
C GLN A 14 13.79 7.10 -15.02
N ALA A 15 15.05 7.34 -14.63
CA ALA A 15 16.13 7.61 -15.59
C ALA A 15 16.37 6.43 -16.55
N GLN A 16 16.11 5.20 -16.08
CA GLN A 16 16.13 3.96 -16.89
C GLN A 16 14.81 3.72 -17.67
N GLY A 17 13.98 4.74 -17.85
CA GLY A 17 12.74 4.65 -18.64
C GLY A 17 11.53 4.06 -17.89
N MET A 18 11.67 3.66 -16.63
CA MET A 18 10.57 3.11 -15.82
C MET A 18 9.74 4.22 -15.16
N LYS A 19 9.15 5.07 -15.99
CA LYS A 19 8.38 6.24 -15.53
C LYS A 19 7.10 5.83 -14.80
N VAL A 20 6.76 6.60 -13.76
CA VAL A 20 5.45 6.54 -13.11
C VAL A 20 4.39 7.04 -14.10
N GLY A 21 3.42 6.19 -14.39
CA GLY A 21 2.33 6.47 -15.32
C GLY A 21 1.19 7.27 -14.68
N ASN A 22 0.07 7.31 -15.41
CA ASN A 22 -1.12 8.06 -15.01
C ASN A 22 -2.13 7.22 -14.19
N GLY A 23 -1.77 6.06 -13.71
CA GLY A 23 -2.63 5.18 -12.91
C GLY A 23 -1.94 4.71 -11.65
N THR A 24 -2.58 4.94 -10.50
CA THR A 24 -2.08 4.50 -9.19
C THR A 24 -3.01 3.44 -8.60
N ILE A 25 -2.42 2.35 -8.09
CA ILE A 25 -3.08 1.35 -7.27
C ILE A 25 -2.74 1.69 -5.82
N VAL A 26 -3.75 1.89 -4.98
CA VAL A 26 -3.58 2.10 -3.55
C VAL A 26 -4.02 0.86 -2.78
N ASP A 27 -3.19 0.46 -1.82
CA ASP A 27 -3.51 -0.67 -0.94
C ASP A 27 -2.71 -0.58 0.36
N ALA A 28 -3.10 -1.37 1.36
CA ALA A 28 -2.45 -1.42 2.65
C ALA A 28 -2.25 -2.86 3.13
N THR A 29 -1.16 -3.09 3.83
CA THR A 29 -0.90 -4.37 4.48
C THR A 29 -0.56 -4.18 5.95
N ILE A 30 -1.00 -5.13 6.79
CA ILE A 30 -0.68 -5.16 8.21
C ILE A 30 0.71 -5.76 8.38
N ILE A 31 1.54 -5.08 9.18
CA ILE A 31 2.81 -5.57 9.70
C ILE A 31 2.61 -5.80 11.19
N SER A 32 2.66 -7.05 11.61
CA SER A 32 2.34 -7.45 12.99
C SER A 32 3.43 -7.03 13.96
N ALA A 33 3.03 -6.60 15.16
CA ALA A 33 3.92 -6.34 16.29
C ALA A 33 3.68 -7.36 17.41
N PRO A 34 4.69 -7.62 18.28
CA PRO A 34 4.48 -8.44 19.46
C PRO A 34 3.38 -7.85 20.34
N SER A 35 2.40 -8.66 20.68
CA SER A 35 1.33 -8.29 21.62
C SER A 35 1.65 -8.63 23.06
N SER A 36 2.78 -9.31 23.31
CA SER A 36 3.23 -9.71 24.64
C SER A 36 3.67 -8.51 25.48
N THR A 37 3.33 -8.54 26.76
CA THR A 37 3.80 -7.61 27.79
C THR A 37 4.95 -8.19 28.63
N LYS A 38 5.52 -9.34 28.23
CA LYS A 38 6.66 -9.99 28.91
C LYS A 38 8.00 -9.32 28.51
N ASN A 39 8.10 -8.01 28.74
CA ASN A 39 9.31 -7.21 28.56
C ASN A 39 9.59 -6.42 29.82
N ALA A 40 10.78 -5.79 29.93
CA ALA A 40 11.18 -5.04 31.11
C ALA A 40 10.17 -3.95 31.53
N GLN A 41 9.51 -3.31 30.55
CA GLN A 41 8.52 -2.27 30.81
C GLN A 41 7.10 -2.83 31.07
N LYS A 42 6.87 -4.13 30.90
CA LYS A 42 5.56 -4.81 31.02
C LYS A 42 4.47 -4.16 30.14
N GLU A 43 4.85 -3.52 29.03
CA GLU A 43 3.97 -2.75 28.17
C GLU A 43 4.10 -3.17 26.71
N ARG A 44 3.02 -3.03 25.94
CA ARG A 44 3.05 -3.09 24.48
C ARG A 44 3.68 -1.83 23.91
N ASP A 45 4.06 -1.87 22.64
CA ASP A 45 4.50 -0.67 21.93
C ASP A 45 3.33 0.33 21.81
N PRO A 46 3.44 1.54 22.40
CA PRO A 46 2.33 2.50 22.45
C PRO A 46 1.98 3.11 21.07
N GLU A 47 2.91 3.06 20.09
CA GLU A 47 2.65 3.52 18.74
C GLU A 47 1.98 2.46 17.85
N MET A 48 1.86 1.21 18.33
CA MET A 48 1.20 0.11 17.63
C MET A 48 -0.22 -0.08 18.16
N HIS A 49 -1.18 -0.37 17.29
CA HIS A 49 -2.58 -0.52 17.67
C HIS A 49 -3.21 -1.80 17.12
N GLN A 50 -4.37 -2.15 17.66
CA GLN A 50 -5.15 -3.28 17.19
C GLN A 50 -5.98 -2.90 15.97
N THR A 51 -6.15 -3.86 15.06
CA THR A 51 -7.10 -3.78 13.94
C THR A 51 -7.68 -5.17 13.68
N ARG A 52 -8.87 -5.20 13.09
CA ARG A 52 -9.54 -6.45 12.73
C ARG A 52 -9.59 -6.61 11.22
N LYS A 53 -9.21 -7.79 10.72
CA LYS A 53 -9.38 -8.16 9.31
C LYS A 53 -10.15 -9.47 9.25
N GLY A 54 -11.33 -9.43 8.70
CA GLY A 54 -12.27 -10.56 8.80
C GLY A 54 -12.63 -10.83 10.27
N GLN A 55 -12.40 -12.06 10.73
CA GLN A 55 -12.62 -12.43 12.13
C GLN A 55 -11.35 -12.38 12.99
N GLN A 56 -10.19 -12.10 12.39
CA GLN A 56 -8.90 -12.13 13.08
C GLN A 56 -8.48 -10.73 13.54
N TRP A 57 -8.00 -10.65 14.78
CA TRP A 57 -7.38 -9.46 15.36
C TRP A 57 -5.87 -9.45 15.13
N TYR A 58 -5.36 -8.28 14.81
CA TYR A 58 -3.93 -8.02 14.64
C TYR A 58 -3.53 -6.85 15.52
N PHE A 59 -2.32 -6.92 16.09
CA PHE A 59 -1.67 -5.80 16.76
C PHE A 59 -0.44 -5.40 15.95
N GLY A 60 -0.26 -4.10 15.66
CA GLY A 60 0.88 -3.64 14.88
C GLY A 60 0.66 -2.32 14.16
N MET A 61 1.23 -2.24 12.96
CA MET A 61 1.14 -1.09 12.07
C MET A 61 0.59 -1.48 10.70
N LYS A 62 0.20 -0.48 9.90
CA LYS A 62 -0.11 -0.63 8.48
C LYS A 62 0.97 0.02 7.64
N LEU A 63 1.34 -0.66 6.57
CA LEU A 63 2.11 -0.11 5.46
C LEU A 63 1.14 0.13 4.30
N HIS A 64 0.91 1.41 3.99
CA HIS A 64 0.12 1.86 2.86
C HIS A 64 1.05 2.19 1.70
N ILE A 65 0.72 1.78 0.49
CA ILE A 65 1.54 2.04 -0.70
C ILE A 65 0.69 2.53 -1.88
N GLY A 66 1.29 3.40 -2.69
CA GLY A 66 0.85 3.74 -4.02
C GLY A 66 1.77 3.09 -5.05
N VAL A 67 1.19 2.28 -5.93
CA VAL A 67 1.90 1.50 -6.94
C VAL A 67 1.45 1.95 -8.32
N ASP A 68 2.39 2.18 -9.21
CA ASP A 68 2.06 2.48 -10.61
C ASP A 68 1.34 1.30 -11.27
N SER A 69 0.19 1.58 -11.86
CA SER A 69 -0.69 0.54 -12.42
C SER A 69 -0.13 -0.12 -13.68
N ARG A 70 0.89 0.47 -14.33
CA ARG A 70 1.54 -0.06 -15.54
C ARG A 70 2.82 -0.80 -15.21
N SER A 71 3.73 -0.16 -14.48
CA SER A 71 5.03 -0.75 -14.14
C SER A 71 4.97 -1.74 -12.98
N GLY A 72 4.01 -1.60 -12.06
CA GLY A 72 3.92 -2.37 -10.83
C GLY A 72 4.91 -1.92 -9.75
N LEU A 73 5.59 -0.78 -9.93
CA LEU A 73 6.57 -0.25 -8.99
C LEU A 73 5.90 0.68 -7.98
N ALA A 74 6.30 0.58 -6.71
CA ALA A 74 5.84 1.48 -5.67
C ALA A 74 6.47 2.87 -5.86
N HIS A 75 5.66 3.92 -5.84
CA HIS A 75 6.13 5.31 -5.96
C HIS A 75 5.85 6.15 -4.71
N SER A 76 4.95 5.71 -3.85
CA SER A 76 4.64 6.38 -2.58
C SER A 76 4.35 5.37 -1.49
N ALA A 77 4.62 5.75 -0.25
CA ALA A 77 4.33 4.92 0.91
C ALA A 77 4.08 5.76 2.16
N MET A 78 3.29 5.22 3.07
CA MET A 78 3.07 5.77 4.40
C MET A 78 2.93 4.64 5.41
N VAL A 79 3.45 4.85 6.61
CA VAL A 79 3.27 3.93 7.75
C VAL A 79 2.37 4.60 8.79
N THR A 80 1.41 3.86 9.30
CA THR A 80 0.49 4.31 10.37
C THR A 80 0.32 3.21 11.41
N ALA A 81 -0.23 3.56 12.57
CA ALA A 81 -0.77 2.57 13.48
C ALA A 81 -1.88 1.76 12.79
N ALA A 82 -2.05 0.48 13.18
CA ALA A 82 -2.95 -0.43 12.46
C ALA A 82 -4.44 -0.04 12.53
N ASN A 83 -4.85 0.76 13.53
CA ASN A 83 -6.21 1.25 13.68
C ASN A 83 -6.58 2.41 12.75
N VAL A 84 -5.60 3.05 12.10
CA VAL A 84 -5.86 4.14 11.15
C VAL A 84 -6.57 3.56 9.93
N HIS A 85 -7.69 4.20 9.55
CA HIS A 85 -8.47 3.76 8.39
C HIS A 85 -7.73 4.09 7.09
N ASP A 86 -7.76 3.18 6.13
CA ASP A 86 -6.97 3.24 4.88
C ASP A 86 -7.27 4.47 4.00
N LYS A 87 -8.44 5.11 4.19
CA LYS A 87 -8.81 6.36 3.49
C LYS A 87 -7.93 7.55 3.87
N HIS A 88 -7.43 7.62 5.11
CA HIS A 88 -6.69 8.80 5.59
C HIS A 88 -5.34 8.98 4.87
N PRO A 89 -4.52 7.93 4.64
CA PRO A 89 -3.31 8.04 3.86
C PRO A 89 -3.51 8.27 2.35
N LEU A 90 -4.72 8.09 1.83
CA LEU A 90 -5.00 8.11 0.39
C LEU A 90 -4.39 9.30 -0.36
N PRO A 91 -4.54 10.57 0.06
CA PRO A 91 -3.94 11.71 -0.65
C PRO A 91 -2.40 11.65 -0.70
N SER A 92 -1.77 11.12 0.35
CA SER A 92 -0.31 10.98 0.43
C SER A 92 0.24 9.86 -0.46
N LEU A 93 -0.62 8.95 -0.91
CA LEU A 93 -0.25 7.86 -1.82
C LEU A 93 -0.38 8.25 -3.29
N LEU A 94 -0.91 9.43 -3.60
CA LEU A 94 -1.11 9.93 -4.94
C LEU A 94 -0.02 10.96 -5.30
N HIS A 95 0.43 10.94 -6.56
CA HIS A 95 1.44 11.89 -7.07
C HIS A 95 0.84 13.13 -7.75
N GLY A 96 -0.51 13.20 -7.90
CA GLY A 96 -1.24 14.36 -8.41
C GLY A 96 -1.50 14.36 -9.92
N ARG A 97 -0.87 13.49 -10.68
CA ARG A 97 -1.01 13.39 -12.16
C ARG A 97 -1.86 12.18 -12.59
N GLU A 98 -2.49 11.51 -11.63
CA GLU A 98 -3.32 10.35 -11.90
C GLU A 98 -4.50 10.71 -12.81
N ARG A 99 -4.76 9.83 -13.77
CA ARG A 99 -6.02 9.74 -14.52
C ARG A 99 -6.92 8.62 -14.00
N ARG A 100 -6.35 7.65 -13.28
CA ARG A 100 -7.07 6.49 -12.73
C ARG A 100 -6.49 6.12 -11.38
N VAL A 101 -7.37 5.91 -10.39
CA VAL A 101 -6.99 5.39 -9.08
C VAL A 101 -7.72 4.09 -8.84
N TYR A 102 -6.96 3.01 -8.56
CA TYR A 102 -7.46 1.68 -8.25
C TYR A 102 -7.28 1.41 -6.76
N GLY A 103 -8.23 0.74 -6.16
CA GLY A 103 -8.19 0.34 -4.76
C GLY A 103 -9.25 -0.71 -4.47
N ASP A 104 -9.25 -1.27 -3.28
CA ASP A 104 -10.31 -2.14 -2.83
C ASP A 104 -11.57 -1.36 -2.42
N SER A 105 -12.57 -2.05 -1.89
CA SER A 105 -13.83 -1.43 -1.47
C SER A 105 -13.70 -0.53 -0.23
N ALA A 106 -12.59 -0.59 0.51
CA ALA A 106 -12.32 0.33 1.62
C ALA A 106 -12.04 1.76 1.13
N TYR A 107 -11.59 1.90 -0.12
CA TYR A 107 -11.41 3.19 -0.78
C TYR A 107 -12.64 3.64 -1.60
N ALA A 108 -13.68 2.83 -1.66
CA ALA A 108 -14.91 3.18 -2.36
C ALA A 108 -15.51 4.46 -1.78
N SER A 109 -16.11 5.29 -2.64
CA SER A 109 -16.74 6.56 -2.25
C SER A 109 -15.78 7.64 -1.72
N GLN A 110 -14.45 7.46 -1.87
CA GLN A 110 -13.45 8.47 -1.45
C GLN A 110 -13.07 9.44 -2.61
N LYS A 111 -13.98 9.66 -3.54
CA LYS A 111 -13.74 10.47 -4.74
C LYS A 111 -13.36 11.93 -4.44
N ALA A 112 -13.98 12.52 -3.42
CA ALA A 112 -13.63 13.87 -2.98
C ALA A 112 -12.19 13.91 -2.48
N LEU A 113 -11.81 12.95 -1.62
CA LEU A 113 -10.47 12.84 -1.05
C LEU A 113 -9.40 12.55 -2.13
N MET A 114 -9.71 11.74 -3.14
CA MET A 114 -8.82 11.55 -4.30
C MET A 114 -8.58 12.85 -5.05
N ARG A 115 -9.63 13.64 -5.25
CA ARG A 115 -9.58 14.89 -6.02
C ARG A 115 -8.81 16.01 -5.33
N THR A 116 -8.66 15.98 -4.01
CA THR A 116 -7.80 16.95 -3.30
C THR A 116 -6.36 16.91 -3.80
N LYS A 117 -5.85 15.73 -4.17
CA LYS A 117 -4.49 15.55 -4.68
C LYS A 117 -4.44 15.33 -6.19
N ALA A 118 -5.38 14.59 -6.74
CA ALA A 118 -5.45 14.21 -8.15
C ALA A 118 -6.79 14.63 -8.77
N PRO A 119 -7.00 15.91 -9.12
CA PRO A 119 -8.31 16.46 -9.53
C PRO A 119 -8.85 15.83 -10.82
N ARG A 120 -7.97 15.31 -11.69
CA ARG A 120 -8.33 14.66 -12.96
C ARG A 120 -8.55 13.15 -12.85
N ALA A 121 -8.31 12.56 -11.65
CA ALA A 121 -8.41 11.13 -11.46
C ALA A 121 -9.85 10.63 -11.54
N LYS A 122 -10.05 9.57 -12.31
CA LYS A 122 -11.28 8.77 -12.30
C LYS A 122 -11.13 7.67 -11.24
N ASP A 123 -12.21 7.45 -10.48
CA ASP A 123 -12.30 6.43 -9.46
C ASP A 123 -12.53 5.04 -10.10
N PHE A 124 -11.52 4.17 -9.98
CA PHE A 124 -11.55 2.77 -10.40
C PHE A 124 -11.48 1.82 -9.20
N THR A 125 -11.83 2.28 -7.99
CA THR A 125 -11.92 1.41 -6.83
C THR A 125 -13.02 0.36 -7.00
N ASN A 126 -12.88 -0.78 -6.34
CA ASN A 126 -13.91 -1.80 -6.32
C ASN A 126 -15.12 -1.29 -5.52
N GLN A 127 -16.30 -1.48 -6.06
CA GLN A 127 -17.56 -1.12 -5.41
C GLN A 127 -18.19 -2.34 -4.74
N ARG A 128 -19.05 -2.10 -3.75
CA ARG A 128 -19.81 -3.18 -3.13
C ARG A 128 -20.72 -3.84 -4.16
N VAL A 129 -20.65 -5.17 -4.22
CA VAL A 129 -21.43 -5.99 -5.17
C VAL A 129 -22.81 -6.35 -4.59
N ARG A 130 -22.88 -6.55 -3.25
CA ARG A 130 -24.14 -6.91 -2.60
C ARG A 130 -24.92 -5.66 -2.20
N LYS A 131 -26.15 -5.54 -2.71
CA LYS A 131 -27.11 -4.49 -2.35
C LYS A 131 -28.42 -5.15 -1.95
N ARG A 132 -28.95 -4.84 -0.75
CA ARG A 132 -30.22 -5.37 -0.23
C ARG A 132 -30.37 -6.90 -0.31
N GLY A 133 -29.26 -7.63 -0.13
CA GLY A 133 -29.27 -9.11 -0.21
C GLY A 133 -28.95 -9.69 -1.60
N GLU A 134 -29.14 -8.93 -2.66
CA GLU A 134 -28.90 -9.37 -4.05
C GLU A 134 -27.49 -9.04 -4.54
N ILE A 135 -27.00 -9.83 -5.49
CA ILE A 135 -25.69 -9.65 -6.11
C ILE A 135 -25.87 -8.91 -7.44
N ASP A 136 -25.24 -7.75 -7.55
CA ASP A 136 -25.11 -7.00 -8.79
C ASP A 136 -24.01 -7.63 -9.67
N GLU A 137 -24.41 -8.50 -10.61
CA GLU A 137 -23.48 -9.24 -11.48
C GLU A 137 -22.72 -8.29 -12.44
N VAL A 138 -23.33 -7.20 -12.88
CA VAL A 138 -22.67 -6.20 -13.73
C VAL A 138 -21.54 -5.51 -12.94
N GLN A 139 -21.81 -5.14 -11.69
CA GLN A 139 -20.80 -4.56 -10.82
C GLN A 139 -19.70 -5.58 -10.48
N ARG A 140 -20.06 -6.84 -10.30
CA ARG A 140 -19.12 -7.95 -10.09
C ARG A 140 -18.17 -8.11 -11.28
N GLY A 141 -18.68 -8.07 -12.51
CA GLY A 141 -17.89 -8.09 -13.74
C GLY A 141 -16.92 -6.89 -13.82
N LYS A 142 -17.40 -5.68 -13.54
CA LYS A 142 -16.57 -4.46 -13.48
C LYS A 142 -15.46 -4.59 -12.44
N ASN A 143 -15.76 -5.09 -11.24
CA ASN A 143 -14.78 -5.30 -10.17
C ASN A 143 -13.71 -6.33 -10.56
N ARG A 144 -14.09 -7.41 -11.25
CA ARG A 144 -13.14 -8.43 -11.74
C ARG A 144 -12.07 -7.82 -12.65
N ASN A 145 -12.46 -6.93 -13.56
CA ASN A 145 -11.52 -6.25 -14.46
C ASN A 145 -10.59 -5.30 -13.69
N LYS A 146 -11.11 -4.55 -12.72
CA LYS A 146 -10.30 -3.67 -11.86
C LYS A 146 -9.33 -4.48 -11.00
N SER A 147 -9.77 -5.63 -10.46
CA SER A 147 -8.95 -6.51 -9.64
C SER A 147 -7.76 -7.11 -10.38
N LYS A 148 -7.87 -7.36 -11.70
CA LYS A 148 -6.73 -7.78 -12.53
C LYS A 148 -5.60 -6.73 -12.52
N VAL A 149 -5.94 -5.44 -12.55
CA VAL A 149 -4.95 -4.35 -12.44
C VAL A 149 -4.39 -4.28 -11.02
N ARG A 150 -5.27 -4.38 -10.01
CA ARG A 150 -4.87 -4.35 -8.59
C ARG A 150 -3.90 -5.47 -8.20
N ALA A 151 -3.97 -6.63 -8.84
CA ALA A 151 -3.07 -7.75 -8.54
C ALA A 151 -1.57 -7.38 -8.56
N ARG A 152 -1.19 -6.29 -9.26
CA ARG A 152 0.19 -5.81 -9.26
C ARG A 152 0.70 -5.36 -7.89
N VAL A 153 -0.17 -4.83 -7.01
CA VAL A 153 0.24 -4.44 -5.66
C VAL A 153 0.64 -5.64 -4.81
N GLU A 154 0.04 -6.79 -5.06
CA GLU A 154 0.34 -8.04 -4.35
C GLU A 154 1.78 -8.52 -4.63
N HIS A 155 2.33 -8.22 -5.82
CA HIS A 155 3.73 -8.52 -6.11
C HIS A 155 4.67 -7.72 -5.21
N VAL A 156 4.40 -6.43 -4.98
CA VAL A 156 5.19 -5.58 -4.07
C VAL A 156 5.11 -6.13 -2.65
N PHE A 157 3.89 -6.40 -2.16
CA PHE A 157 3.71 -6.99 -0.83
C PHE A 157 4.33 -8.38 -0.70
N GLY A 158 4.26 -9.19 -1.76
CA GLY A 158 4.91 -10.50 -1.82
C GLY A 158 6.42 -10.42 -1.61
N VAL A 159 7.10 -9.51 -2.31
CA VAL A 159 8.53 -9.27 -2.15
C VAL A 159 8.83 -8.77 -0.72
N VAL A 160 8.14 -7.73 -0.26
CA VAL A 160 8.39 -7.12 1.05
C VAL A 160 8.15 -8.11 2.20
N LYS A 161 7.03 -8.85 2.18
CA LYS A 161 6.65 -9.72 3.30
C LYS A 161 7.24 -11.12 3.23
N ARG A 162 7.28 -11.73 2.05
CA ARG A 162 7.73 -13.12 1.90
C ARG A 162 9.24 -13.19 1.64
N LEU A 163 9.72 -12.44 0.66
CA LEU A 163 11.13 -12.50 0.27
C LEU A 163 12.04 -11.79 1.28
N TRP A 164 11.65 -10.59 1.75
CA TRP A 164 12.42 -9.83 2.76
C TRP A 164 12.00 -10.10 4.21
N GLY A 165 11.01 -10.94 4.44
CA GLY A 165 10.54 -11.33 5.78
C GLY A 165 9.95 -10.18 6.61
N PHE A 166 9.47 -9.09 5.97
CA PHE A 166 8.91 -7.95 6.69
C PHE A 166 7.40 -8.10 6.93
N GLY A 167 6.99 -9.26 7.46
CA GLY A 167 5.63 -9.50 7.97
C GLY A 167 5.44 -9.10 9.44
N LYS A 168 6.57 -8.90 10.16
CA LYS A 168 6.60 -8.47 11.57
C LYS A 168 7.56 -7.29 11.75
N VAL A 169 7.22 -6.38 12.68
CA VAL A 169 8.13 -5.29 13.07
C VAL A 169 9.42 -5.83 13.68
N ARG A 170 10.51 -5.10 13.50
CA ARG A 170 11.83 -5.42 14.08
C ARG A 170 12.23 -4.48 15.21
N TYR A 171 11.62 -3.29 15.25
CA TYR A 171 11.97 -2.22 16.17
C TYR A 171 10.75 -1.78 16.96
N ARG A 172 10.96 -1.15 18.10
CA ARG A 172 9.91 -0.43 18.83
C ARG A 172 9.70 0.95 18.17
N GLY A 173 8.44 1.36 18.05
CA GLY A 173 7.99 2.62 17.46
C GLY A 173 7.82 2.61 15.94
N LEU A 174 7.00 3.51 15.44
CA LEU A 174 6.68 3.63 14.01
C LEU A 174 7.86 4.14 13.19
N LYS A 175 8.62 5.12 13.68
CA LYS A 175 9.69 5.79 12.93
C LYS A 175 10.77 4.84 12.42
N LYS A 176 11.29 3.94 13.27
CA LYS A 176 12.32 2.97 12.90
C LYS A 176 11.77 1.92 11.92
N ASN A 177 10.54 1.44 12.17
CA ASN A 177 9.88 0.49 11.28
C ASN A 177 9.49 1.12 9.94
N ALA A 178 9.12 2.41 9.91
CA ALA A 178 8.91 3.16 8.66
C ALA A 178 10.20 3.23 7.83
N THR A 179 11.34 3.54 8.45
CA THR A 179 12.65 3.54 7.74
C THR A 179 12.89 2.17 7.09
N ARG A 180 12.67 1.08 7.81
CA ARG A 180 12.80 -0.28 7.27
C ARG A 180 11.81 -0.53 6.13
N ALA A 181 10.55 -0.08 6.25
CA ALA A 181 9.54 -0.23 5.20
C ALA A 181 9.96 0.46 3.90
N PHE A 182 10.45 1.70 3.98
CA PHE A 182 10.92 2.45 2.81
C PHE A 182 12.14 1.79 2.16
N VAL A 183 13.10 1.29 2.94
CA VAL A 183 14.25 0.55 2.41
C VAL A 183 13.79 -0.73 1.71
N ALA A 184 12.89 -1.50 2.34
CA ALA A 184 12.35 -2.72 1.75
C ALA A 184 11.60 -2.43 0.43
N LEU A 185 10.83 -1.33 0.36
CA LEU A 185 10.14 -0.92 -0.87
C LEU A 185 11.11 -0.49 -1.98
N GLY A 186 12.18 0.24 -1.64
CA GLY A 186 13.23 0.58 -2.60
C GLY A 186 13.89 -0.66 -3.21
N LEU A 187 14.29 -1.60 -2.36
CA LEU A 187 14.86 -2.88 -2.79
C LEU A 187 13.84 -3.73 -3.58
N ALA A 188 12.55 -3.72 -3.17
CA ALA A 188 11.50 -4.41 -3.90
C ALA A 188 11.32 -3.85 -5.32
N ASN A 189 11.40 -2.53 -5.48
CA ASN A 189 11.35 -1.90 -6.80
C ASN A 189 12.51 -2.35 -7.70
N ILE A 190 13.74 -2.38 -7.17
CA ILE A 190 14.92 -2.88 -7.91
C ILE A 190 14.71 -4.34 -8.30
N TYR A 191 14.27 -5.17 -7.34
CA TYR A 191 14.03 -6.59 -7.59
C TYR A 191 12.96 -6.82 -8.67
N LEU A 192 11.85 -6.09 -8.61
CA LEU A 192 10.75 -6.20 -9.59
C LEU A 192 11.16 -5.64 -10.97
N ALA A 193 12.05 -4.67 -11.00
CA ALA A 193 12.55 -4.05 -12.22
C ALA A 193 13.72 -4.83 -12.85
N ARG A 194 14.34 -5.80 -12.16
CA ARG A 194 15.61 -6.45 -12.56
C ARG A 194 15.65 -6.94 -14.01
N GLY A 195 14.56 -7.56 -14.50
CA GLY A 195 14.51 -8.05 -15.87
C GLY A 195 14.50 -6.96 -16.95
N ARG A 196 14.27 -5.70 -16.56
CA ARG A 196 14.34 -4.52 -17.45
C ARG A 196 15.64 -3.73 -17.27
N LEU A 197 16.41 -4.05 -16.22
CA LEU A 197 17.69 -3.38 -15.92
C LEU A 197 18.86 -4.13 -16.54
N VAL A 198 18.71 -5.43 -16.81
CA VAL A 198 19.78 -6.34 -17.28
C VAL A 198 19.61 -6.68 -18.78
N GLY A 199 18.46 -6.39 -19.37
CA GLY A 199 18.20 -6.51 -20.80
C GLY A 199 18.30 -5.19 -21.50
#